data_ad94f9a26b82d96824344493b61bc01a
#
_entry.id   ad94f9a26b82d96824344493b61bc01a
#
_cell.length_a   1.000
_cell.length_b   1.000
_cell.length_c   1.000
_cell.angle_alpha   90.00
_cell.angle_beta   90.00
_cell.angle_gamma   90.00
#
_symmetry.space_group_name_H-M   'P 1'
#
loop_
_entity.id
_entity.type
_entity.pdbx_description
1 polymer ?
#
loop_
_entity_poly.entity_id
_entity_poly.type
_entity_poly.pdbx_seq_one_letter_code
_entity_poly.pdbx_strand_id
1 'polypeptide(L)'
;MCTSELSMWGDIANIIIAIASVATAIVTAIVLFKQRNDNIKEKQPRFTFTPQDGSLIIRGEQSKCLQIEGVDVNKCVEVWRLDKKLRKVIPLKHSPVVRITQDDTGIYASFGLDVMQSVRLIKQFNSNETGINERLWNYREVDLLCVKYIDIHMSRREQYFINRTIASKKEYIKYFKLAAKVSKMPLAVSDINLKSLLEIK
;
A
#
# COMPACT_ATOMS: atom_id res chain seq x y z
N MET A 1 11.75 -25.22 -63.32
CA MET A 1 11.70 -25.62 -61.91
C MET A 1 12.24 -24.56 -60.91
N CYS A 2 12.67 -23.36 -61.35
CA CYS A 2 13.26 -22.34 -60.44
C CYS A 2 12.28 -21.28 -59.85
N THR A 3 11.06 -21.18 -60.34
CA THR A 3 10.14 -20.10 -59.91
C THR A 3 9.40 -20.38 -58.62
N SER A 4 9.18 -21.64 -58.26
CA SER A 4 8.47 -22.03 -57.04
C SER A 4 9.32 -21.87 -55.77
N GLU A 5 10.63 -22.05 -55.84
CA GLU A 5 11.55 -21.86 -54.70
C GLU A 5 11.72 -20.38 -54.35
N LEU A 6 11.78 -19.50 -55.37
CA LEU A 6 11.91 -18.07 -55.16
C LEU A 6 10.67 -17.47 -54.45
N SER A 7 9.47 -17.95 -54.77
CA SER A 7 8.23 -17.51 -54.11
C SER A 7 8.19 -17.96 -52.64
N MET A 8 8.62 -19.18 -52.34
CA MET A 8 8.65 -19.71 -50.97
C MET A 8 9.60 -18.91 -50.05
N TRP A 9 10.79 -18.53 -50.55
CA TRP A 9 11.71 -17.68 -49.79
C TRP A 9 11.17 -16.26 -49.57
N GLY A 10 10.42 -15.71 -50.53
CA GLY A 10 9.72 -14.43 -50.36
C GLY A 10 8.67 -14.48 -49.27
N ASP A 11 7.89 -15.54 -49.21
CA ASP A 11 6.86 -15.73 -48.19
C ASP A 11 7.45 -15.89 -46.79
N ILE A 12 8.54 -16.66 -46.66
CA ILE A 12 9.27 -16.81 -45.39
C ILE A 12 9.84 -15.46 -44.93
N ALA A 13 10.44 -14.70 -45.84
CA ALA A 13 10.97 -13.37 -45.47
C ALA A 13 9.86 -12.43 -45.01
N ASN A 14 8.70 -12.42 -45.65
CA ASN A 14 7.55 -11.62 -45.23
C ASN A 14 7.02 -12.01 -43.86
N ILE A 15 6.96 -13.30 -43.53
CA ILE A 15 6.58 -13.80 -42.22
C ILE A 15 7.57 -13.34 -41.14
N ILE A 16 8.87 -13.43 -41.40
CA ILE A 16 9.91 -12.99 -40.49
C ILE A 16 9.79 -11.48 -40.20
N ILE A 17 9.59 -10.67 -41.26
CA ILE A 17 9.39 -9.22 -41.14
C ILE A 17 8.13 -8.91 -40.33
N ALA A 18 7.04 -9.62 -40.57
CA ALA A 18 5.79 -9.43 -39.81
C ALA A 18 5.99 -9.74 -38.30
N ILE A 19 6.65 -10.86 -37.99
CA ILE A 19 6.96 -11.24 -36.61
C ILE A 19 7.87 -10.18 -35.95
N ALA A 20 8.91 -9.74 -36.64
CA ALA A 20 9.82 -8.71 -36.11
C ALA A 20 9.09 -7.38 -35.86
N SER A 21 8.18 -7.00 -36.75
CA SER A 21 7.37 -5.77 -36.61
C SER A 21 6.44 -5.83 -35.39
N VAL A 22 5.77 -6.97 -35.18
CA VAL A 22 4.91 -7.18 -34.01
C VAL A 22 5.75 -7.17 -32.72
N ALA A 23 6.89 -7.83 -32.71
CA ALA A 23 7.79 -7.83 -31.55
C ALA A 23 8.26 -6.41 -31.21
N THR A 24 8.66 -5.63 -32.20
CA THR A 24 9.08 -4.23 -32.05
C THR A 24 7.94 -3.36 -31.48
N ALA A 25 6.71 -3.53 -32.00
CA ALA A 25 5.55 -2.81 -31.50
C ALA A 25 5.27 -3.12 -30.03
N ILE A 26 5.36 -4.38 -29.59
CA ILE A 26 5.18 -4.80 -28.22
C ILE A 26 6.26 -4.18 -27.31
N VAL A 27 7.53 -4.27 -27.70
CA VAL A 27 8.64 -3.69 -26.93
C VAL A 27 8.46 -2.18 -26.80
N THR A 28 8.12 -1.49 -27.89
CA THR A 28 7.87 -0.04 -27.87
C THR A 28 6.72 0.32 -26.93
N ALA A 29 5.62 -0.43 -26.97
CA ALA A 29 4.50 -0.22 -26.05
C ALA A 29 4.93 -0.39 -24.58
N ILE A 30 5.69 -1.43 -24.25
CA ILE A 30 6.20 -1.67 -22.89
C ILE A 30 7.10 -0.50 -22.42
N VAL A 31 8.01 -0.03 -23.30
CA VAL A 31 8.90 1.08 -22.98
C VAL A 31 8.10 2.37 -22.73
N LEU A 32 7.12 2.68 -23.57
CA LEU A 32 6.25 3.86 -23.41
C LEU A 32 5.43 3.79 -22.11
N PHE A 33 4.89 2.62 -21.77
CA PHE A 33 4.18 2.41 -20.48
C PHE A 33 5.12 2.61 -19.29
N LYS A 34 6.34 2.10 -19.36
CA LYS A 34 7.34 2.27 -18.30
C LYS A 34 7.71 3.75 -18.14
N GLN A 35 8.05 4.43 -19.23
CA GLN A 35 8.38 5.87 -19.22
C GLN A 35 7.24 6.72 -18.66
N ARG A 36 5.99 6.42 -19.06
CA ARG A 36 4.82 7.12 -18.52
C ARG A 36 4.69 6.92 -17.00
N ASN A 37 4.90 5.69 -16.51
CA ASN A 37 4.83 5.41 -15.09
C ASN A 37 5.95 6.10 -14.28
N ASP A 38 7.16 6.15 -14.85
CA ASP A 38 8.30 6.80 -14.21
C ASP A 38 8.09 8.33 -14.16
N ASN A 39 7.60 8.94 -15.23
CA ASN A 39 7.22 10.36 -15.27
C ASN A 39 6.11 10.69 -14.25
N ILE A 40 5.15 9.79 -14.05
CA ILE A 40 4.11 9.98 -13.03
C ILE A 40 4.72 9.95 -11.63
N LYS A 41 5.64 9.03 -11.35
CA LYS A 41 6.32 8.94 -10.05
C LYS A 41 7.19 10.16 -9.74
N GLU A 42 7.90 10.68 -10.74
CA GLU A 42 8.71 11.90 -10.59
C GLU A 42 7.88 13.14 -10.28
N LYS A 43 6.65 13.20 -10.79
CA LYS A 43 5.70 14.30 -10.54
C LYS A 43 4.96 14.19 -9.21
N GLN A 44 5.01 13.03 -8.55
CA GLN A 44 4.38 12.88 -7.25
C GLN A 44 5.18 13.61 -6.16
N PRO A 45 4.51 14.32 -5.24
CA PRO A 45 5.19 14.93 -4.11
C PRO A 45 5.75 13.85 -3.18
N ARG A 46 6.88 14.16 -2.58
CA ARG A 46 7.41 13.35 -1.47
C ARG A 46 6.74 13.81 -0.19
N PHE A 47 6.24 12.86 0.58
CA PHE A 47 5.72 13.11 1.91
C PHE A 47 6.73 12.64 2.94
N THR A 48 7.01 13.49 3.92
CA THR A 48 7.84 13.16 5.08
C THR A 48 6.95 12.90 6.28
N PHE A 49 7.33 11.94 7.10
CA PHE A 49 6.60 11.50 8.29
C PHE A 49 7.48 11.71 9.51
N THR A 50 7.12 12.67 10.35
CA THR A 50 7.90 13.01 11.55
C THR A 50 7.06 12.75 12.80
N PRO A 51 7.44 11.78 13.66
CA PRO A 51 6.82 11.63 14.97
C PRO A 51 7.19 12.81 15.86
N GLN A 52 6.20 13.42 16.49
CA GLN A 52 6.39 14.52 17.44
C GLN A 52 5.29 14.51 18.49
N ASP A 53 5.67 14.50 19.76
CA ASP A 53 4.77 14.64 20.94
C ASP A 53 3.54 13.72 20.89
N GLY A 54 3.74 12.43 20.56
CA GLY A 54 2.67 11.46 20.44
C GLY A 54 1.80 11.60 19.21
N SER A 55 2.16 12.49 18.29
CA SER A 55 1.50 12.71 17.00
C SER A 55 2.41 12.31 15.84
N LEU A 56 1.83 12.02 14.70
CA LEU A 56 2.55 11.89 13.43
C LEU A 56 2.25 13.10 12.56
N ILE A 57 3.31 13.81 12.19
CA ILE A 57 3.23 14.97 11.30
C ILE A 57 3.59 14.51 9.88
N ILE A 58 2.73 14.82 8.93
CA ILE A 58 2.91 14.54 7.50
C ILE A 58 3.10 15.87 6.78
N ARG A 59 4.24 16.04 6.12
CA ARG A 59 4.54 17.23 5.31
C ARG A 59 4.70 16.83 3.85
N GLY A 60 4.04 17.56 2.95
CA GLY A 60 4.22 17.41 1.51
C GLY A 60 5.34 18.29 0.98
N GLU A 61 6.02 17.82 -0.06
CA GLU A 61 7.00 18.62 -0.81
C GLU A 61 6.31 19.82 -1.48
N GLN A 62 6.62 21.04 -1.03
CA GLN A 62 5.94 22.26 -1.46
C GLN A 62 6.01 22.50 -2.98
N SER A 63 7.09 22.09 -3.64
CA SER A 63 7.25 22.24 -5.09
C SER A 63 6.26 21.40 -5.90
N LYS A 64 5.55 20.45 -5.26
CA LYS A 64 4.65 19.50 -5.95
C LYS A 64 3.29 19.33 -5.27
N CYS A 65 3.14 19.78 -4.02
CA CYS A 65 1.93 19.70 -3.22
C CYS A 65 1.52 21.09 -2.78
N LEU A 66 0.37 21.58 -3.26
CA LEU A 66 -0.18 22.87 -2.86
C LEU A 66 -0.94 22.78 -1.54
N GLN A 67 -1.67 21.68 -1.33
CA GLN A 67 -2.53 21.53 -0.16
C GLN A 67 -2.75 20.06 0.16
N ILE A 68 -2.76 19.72 1.45
CA ILE A 68 -3.27 18.43 1.94
C ILE A 68 -4.75 18.64 2.28
N GLU A 69 -5.64 17.90 1.61
CA GLU A 69 -7.09 17.97 1.84
C GLU A 69 -7.53 17.04 2.97
N GLY A 70 -6.85 15.94 3.16
CA GLY A 70 -7.18 14.97 4.19
C GLY A 70 -6.20 13.81 4.26
N VAL A 71 -6.26 13.09 5.36
CA VAL A 71 -5.51 11.86 5.57
C VAL A 71 -6.44 10.81 6.15
N ASP A 72 -6.61 9.70 5.43
CA ASP A 72 -7.30 8.54 5.98
C ASP A 72 -6.25 7.67 6.69
N VAL A 73 -6.48 7.40 7.96
CA VAL A 73 -5.58 6.61 8.80
C VAL A 73 -6.29 5.33 9.21
N ASN A 74 -5.70 4.19 8.88
CA ASN A 74 -6.20 2.88 9.28
C ASN A 74 -5.09 2.07 9.91
N LYS A 75 -5.36 1.45 11.05
CA LYS A 75 -4.44 0.55 11.73
C LYS A 75 -4.88 -0.89 11.61
N CYS A 76 -3.92 -1.76 11.38
CA CYS A 76 -4.13 -3.20 11.38
C CYS A 76 -3.00 -3.86 12.16
N VAL A 77 -3.25 -5.07 12.67
CA VAL A 77 -2.20 -5.98 13.12
C VAL A 77 -2.16 -7.15 12.14
N GLU A 78 -1.00 -7.38 11.59
CA GLU A 78 -0.73 -8.54 10.79
C GLU A 78 -0.15 -9.65 11.67
N VAL A 79 -0.76 -10.83 11.62
CA VAL A 79 -0.35 -12.01 12.37
C VAL A 79 -0.10 -13.13 11.39
N TRP A 80 1.02 -13.86 11.54
CA TRP A 80 1.34 -14.98 10.66
C TRP A 80 2.07 -16.09 11.42
N ARG A 81 1.87 -17.32 10.95
CA ARG A 81 2.67 -18.44 11.45
C ARG A 81 4.08 -18.39 10.89
N LEU A 82 5.03 -18.98 11.62
CA LEU A 82 6.44 -19.08 11.21
C LEU A 82 6.61 -19.75 9.84
N ASP A 83 5.75 -20.72 9.52
CA ASP A 83 5.72 -21.37 8.21
C ASP A 83 5.08 -20.52 7.10
N LYS A 84 4.64 -19.30 7.42
CA LYS A 84 3.98 -18.33 6.54
C LYS A 84 2.72 -18.84 5.80
N LYS A 85 2.23 -20.03 6.13
CA LYS A 85 1.04 -20.61 5.49
C LYS A 85 -0.26 -19.92 5.90
N LEU A 86 -0.30 -19.40 7.12
CA LEU A 86 -1.47 -18.68 7.62
C LEU A 86 -1.08 -17.23 7.93
N ARG A 87 -1.74 -16.28 7.24
CA ARG A 87 -1.58 -14.84 7.43
C ARG A 87 -2.96 -14.22 7.65
N LYS A 88 -3.13 -13.53 8.76
CA LYS A 88 -4.34 -12.78 9.07
C LYS A 88 -3.99 -11.31 9.23
N VAL A 89 -4.89 -10.45 8.80
CA VAL A 89 -4.79 -9.01 9.01
C VAL A 89 -6.03 -8.59 9.80
N ILE A 90 -5.81 -8.12 11.02
CA ILE A 90 -6.87 -7.76 11.96
C ILE A 90 -7.02 -6.23 11.91
N PRO A 91 -8.17 -5.70 11.47
CA PRO A 91 -8.40 -4.26 11.46
C PRO A 91 -8.64 -3.79 12.88
N LEU A 92 -7.90 -2.76 13.32
CA LEU A 92 -8.06 -2.15 14.64
C LEU A 92 -8.95 -0.91 14.55
N LYS A 93 -9.83 -0.74 15.54
CA LYS A 93 -10.60 0.47 15.70
C LYS A 93 -9.65 1.62 16.03
N HIS A 94 -9.50 2.53 15.10
CA HIS A 94 -8.65 3.70 15.23
C HIS A 94 -9.29 4.85 14.44
N SER A 95 -9.68 5.89 15.14
CA SER A 95 -10.30 7.08 14.56
C SER A 95 -9.54 8.31 15.05
N PRO A 96 -8.31 8.55 14.54
CA PRO A 96 -7.54 9.70 14.96
C PRO A 96 -8.20 10.99 14.46
N VAL A 97 -8.16 12.01 15.30
CA VAL A 97 -8.50 13.36 14.87
C VAL A 97 -7.34 13.85 14.00
N VAL A 98 -7.60 13.99 12.71
CA VAL A 98 -6.64 14.57 11.77
C VAL A 98 -6.80 16.08 11.78
N ARG A 99 -5.72 16.81 12.06
CA ARG A 99 -5.65 18.27 11.97
C ARG A 99 -4.80 18.62 10.75
N ILE A 100 -5.32 19.51 9.90
CA ILE A 100 -4.57 20.06 8.77
C ILE A 100 -4.22 21.49 9.14
N THR A 101 -2.94 21.80 9.08
CA THR A 101 -2.40 23.11 9.48
C THR A 101 -1.48 23.63 8.38
N GLN A 102 -1.48 24.92 8.19
CA GLN A 102 -0.56 25.63 7.32
C GLN A 102 0.24 26.62 8.16
N ASP A 103 1.54 26.61 8.00
CA ASP A 103 2.45 27.58 8.60
C ASP A 103 3.53 28.04 7.57
N ASP A 104 4.48 28.83 8.03
CA ASP A 104 5.57 29.36 7.20
C ASP A 104 6.49 28.23 6.65
N THR A 105 6.45 27.03 7.25
CA THR A 105 7.21 25.86 6.82
C THR A 105 6.46 24.97 5.83
N GLY A 106 5.19 25.28 5.57
CA GLY A 106 4.34 24.60 4.58
C GLY A 106 3.03 24.07 5.14
N ILE A 107 2.41 23.20 4.37
CA ILE A 107 1.14 22.54 4.71
C ILE A 107 1.44 21.16 5.25
N TYR A 108 0.88 20.86 6.41
CA TYR A 108 1.03 19.55 7.02
C TYR A 108 -0.26 19.03 7.65
N ALA A 109 -0.38 17.72 7.72
CA ALA A 109 -1.42 17.05 8.48
C ALA A 109 -0.80 16.40 9.72
N SER A 110 -1.48 16.47 10.85
CA SER A 110 -1.08 15.79 12.07
C SER A 110 -2.22 14.96 12.64
N PHE A 111 -1.89 13.83 13.26
CA PHE A 111 -2.84 12.99 13.98
C PHE A 111 -2.15 12.25 15.13
N GLY A 112 -2.93 11.96 16.18
CA GLY A 112 -2.44 11.22 17.35
C GLY A 112 -2.09 9.77 17.02
N LEU A 113 -1.00 9.29 17.59
CA LEU A 113 -0.62 7.89 17.54
C LEU A 113 -1.28 7.17 18.73
N ASP A 114 -2.21 6.26 18.45
CA ASP A 114 -2.79 5.41 19.48
C ASP A 114 -1.89 4.20 19.76
N VAL A 115 -0.87 4.43 20.58
CA VAL A 115 0.11 3.40 20.98
C VAL A 115 -0.51 2.36 21.91
N MET A 116 -1.57 2.74 22.64
CA MET A 116 -2.11 1.89 23.73
C MET A 116 -2.86 0.66 23.22
N GLN A 117 -3.56 0.75 22.09
CA GLN A 117 -4.28 -0.41 21.53
C GLN A 117 -3.32 -1.48 21.05
N SER A 118 -2.26 -1.08 20.37
CA SER A 118 -1.21 -1.98 19.87
C SER A 118 -0.50 -2.71 21.01
N VAL A 119 -0.15 -1.99 22.07
CA VAL A 119 0.51 -2.57 23.25
C VAL A 119 -0.39 -3.60 23.95
N ARG A 120 -1.70 -3.34 24.05
CA ARG A 120 -2.66 -4.30 24.63
C ARG A 120 -2.75 -5.58 23.81
N LEU A 121 -2.83 -5.45 22.49
CA LEU A 121 -2.88 -6.60 21.59
C LEU A 121 -1.60 -7.45 21.69
N ILE A 122 -0.44 -6.81 21.72
CA ILE A 122 0.85 -7.48 21.94
C ILE A 122 0.86 -8.25 23.24
N LYS A 123 0.38 -7.63 24.33
CA LYS A 123 0.27 -8.30 25.64
C LYS A 123 -0.66 -9.50 25.58
N GLN A 124 -1.79 -9.41 24.87
CA GLN A 124 -2.70 -10.55 24.69
C GLN A 124 -2.06 -11.69 23.90
N PHE A 125 -1.27 -11.40 22.86
CA PHE A 125 -0.52 -12.41 22.13
C PHE A 125 0.54 -13.10 23.00
N ASN A 126 1.17 -12.36 23.90
CA ASN A 126 2.25 -12.85 24.75
C ASN A 126 1.74 -13.42 26.10
N SER A 127 0.42 -13.39 26.35
CA SER A 127 -0.14 -13.98 27.55
C SER A 127 -0.45 -15.46 27.35
N ASN A 128 -0.04 -16.29 28.30
CA ASN A 128 -0.34 -17.74 28.29
C ASN A 128 -1.85 -18.05 28.35
N GLU A 129 -2.69 -17.06 28.64
CA GLU A 129 -4.15 -17.17 28.69
C GLU A 129 -4.79 -17.52 27.34
N THR A 130 -4.09 -17.23 26.23
CA THR A 130 -4.62 -17.48 24.88
C THR A 130 -4.55 -18.95 24.46
N GLY A 131 -3.77 -19.80 25.15
CA GLY A 131 -3.49 -21.18 24.76
C GLY A 131 -2.83 -21.30 23.38
N ILE A 132 -2.33 -20.19 22.85
CA ILE A 132 -1.63 -20.13 21.57
C ILE A 132 -0.15 -20.38 21.84
N ASN A 133 0.44 -21.29 21.08
CA ASN A 133 1.88 -21.50 21.14
C ASN A 133 2.60 -20.31 20.49
N GLU A 134 3.04 -19.36 21.30
CA GLU A 134 3.69 -18.10 20.88
C GLU A 134 4.89 -18.31 19.96
N ARG A 135 5.59 -19.42 20.10
CA ARG A 135 6.76 -19.75 19.26
C ARG A 135 6.39 -19.97 17.79
N LEU A 136 5.12 -20.21 17.48
CA LEU A 136 4.66 -20.46 16.13
C LEU A 136 4.10 -19.20 15.43
N TRP A 137 3.89 -18.11 16.16
CA TRP A 137 3.22 -16.93 15.64
C TRP A 137 4.12 -15.69 15.74
N ASN A 138 4.11 -14.92 14.65
CA ASN A 138 4.70 -13.59 14.59
C ASN A 138 3.61 -12.56 14.31
N TYR A 139 3.85 -11.34 14.72
CA TYR A 139 2.95 -10.21 14.47
C TYR A 139 3.74 -8.95 14.17
N ARG A 140 3.09 -8.02 13.48
CA ARG A 140 3.55 -6.64 13.31
C ARG A 140 2.37 -5.71 13.18
N GLU A 141 2.58 -4.47 13.60
CA GLU A 141 1.64 -3.39 13.31
C GLU A 141 1.78 -2.96 11.85
N VAL A 142 0.65 -2.54 11.28
CA VAL A 142 0.59 -2.03 9.91
C VAL A 142 -0.23 -0.76 9.92
N ASP A 143 0.43 0.36 9.69
CA ASP A 143 -0.21 1.66 9.47
C ASP A 143 -0.51 1.81 7.97
N LEU A 144 -1.78 2.01 7.65
CA LEU A 144 -2.26 2.27 6.29
C LEU A 144 -2.69 3.73 6.20
N LEU A 145 -1.99 4.51 5.40
CA LEU A 145 -2.27 5.93 5.24
C LEU A 145 -2.63 6.21 3.79
N CYS A 146 -3.69 7.00 3.59
CA CYS A 146 -4.04 7.58 2.30
C CYS A 146 -4.04 9.10 2.45
N VAL A 147 -3.07 9.76 1.82
CA VAL A 147 -2.96 11.22 1.81
C VAL A 147 -3.67 11.73 0.56
N LYS A 148 -4.70 12.57 0.76
CA LYS A 148 -5.44 13.28 -0.27
C LYS A 148 -4.88 14.69 -0.37
N TYR A 149 -4.49 15.11 -1.56
CA TYR A 149 -3.82 16.39 -1.76
C TYR A 149 -4.14 17.01 -3.12
N ILE A 150 -3.91 18.32 -3.22
CA ILE A 150 -3.96 19.06 -4.47
C ILE A 150 -2.52 19.24 -4.95
N ASP A 151 -2.23 18.84 -6.17
CA ASP A 151 -0.93 19.04 -6.81
C ASP A 151 -0.79 20.48 -7.37
N ILE A 152 0.42 20.84 -7.82
CA ILE A 152 0.71 22.16 -8.41
C ILE A 152 -0.10 22.47 -9.68
N HIS A 153 -0.73 21.47 -10.27
CA HIS A 153 -1.62 21.62 -11.43
C HIS A 153 -3.09 21.69 -11.01
N MET A 154 -3.38 21.99 -9.74
CA MET A 154 -4.72 22.06 -9.17
C MET A 154 -5.52 20.75 -9.29
N SER A 155 -4.86 19.63 -9.47
CA SER A 155 -5.50 18.33 -9.59
C SER A 155 -5.53 17.63 -8.25
N ARG A 156 -6.70 17.06 -7.90
CA ARG A 156 -6.85 16.21 -6.72
C ARG A 156 -6.19 14.87 -6.93
N ARG A 157 -5.35 14.47 -6.02
CA ARG A 157 -4.57 13.25 -6.04
C ARG A 157 -4.65 12.50 -4.73
N GLU A 158 -4.35 11.22 -4.80
CA GLU A 158 -4.23 10.34 -3.63
C GLU A 158 -2.89 9.63 -3.68
N GLN A 159 -2.23 9.52 -2.53
CA GLN A 159 -1.02 8.73 -2.39
C GLN A 159 -1.15 7.80 -1.19
N TYR A 160 -0.75 6.55 -1.39
CA TYR A 160 -0.94 5.47 -0.44
C TYR A 160 0.38 5.09 0.21
N PHE A 161 0.32 4.80 1.50
CA PHE A 161 1.49 4.39 2.29
C PHE A 161 1.15 3.20 3.18
N ILE A 162 2.11 2.30 3.31
CA ILE A 162 2.10 1.18 4.24
C ILE A 162 3.34 1.33 5.13
N ASN A 163 3.14 1.49 6.42
CA ASN A 163 4.23 1.77 7.38
C ASN A 163 5.12 2.93 6.92
N ARG A 164 4.49 4.02 6.44
CA ARG A 164 5.15 5.25 5.95
C ARG A 164 5.98 5.07 4.68
N THR A 165 5.94 3.89 4.06
CA THR A 165 6.57 3.62 2.77
C THR A 165 5.53 3.75 1.66
N ILE A 166 5.89 4.38 0.54
CA ILE A 166 5.01 4.53 -0.62
C ILE A 166 4.57 3.15 -1.10
N ALA A 167 3.27 2.99 -1.28
CA ALA A 167 2.65 1.77 -1.76
C ALA A 167 1.75 2.06 -2.96
N SER A 168 1.54 1.06 -3.81
CA SER A 168 0.52 1.15 -4.85
C SER A 168 -0.89 1.06 -4.25
N LYS A 169 -1.88 1.64 -4.90
CA LYS A 169 -3.30 1.48 -4.52
C LYS A 169 -3.69 0.01 -4.40
N LYS A 170 -3.16 -0.85 -5.28
CA LYS A 170 -3.42 -2.29 -5.27
C LYS A 170 -2.90 -2.96 -4.00
N GLU A 171 -1.68 -2.63 -3.57
CA GLU A 171 -1.09 -3.15 -2.32
C GLU A 171 -1.86 -2.66 -1.10
N TYR A 172 -2.20 -1.37 -1.04
CA TYR A 172 -3.00 -0.77 0.01
C TYR A 172 -4.36 -1.48 0.15
N ILE A 173 -5.11 -1.64 -0.96
CA ILE A 173 -6.40 -2.33 -0.96
C ILE A 173 -6.28 -3.81 -0.57
N LYS A 174 -5.13 -4.45 -0.86
CA LYS A 174 -4.91 -5.84 -0.45
C LYS A 174 -5.03 -6.04 1.05
N TYR A 175 -4.52 -5.10 1.87
CA TYR A 175 -4.68 -5.16 3.32
C TYR A 175 -6.14 -5.06 3.75
N PHE A 176 -6.92 -4.17 3.15
CA PHE A 176 -8.36 -4.07 3.42
C PHE A 176 -9.10 -5.36 3.08
N LYS A 177 -8.78 -5.99 1.96
CA LYS A 177 -9.38 -7.27 1.56
C LYS A 177 -9.00 -8.40 2.53
N LEU A 178 -7.78 -8.41 3.04
CA LEU A 178 -7.35 -9.38 4.05
C LEU A 178 -8.03 -9.13 5.39
N ALA A 179 -8.14 -7.86 5.81
CA ALA A 179 -8.83 -7.48 7.03
C ALA A 179 -10.32 -7.81 6.99
N ALA A 180 -10.98 -7.59 5.84
CA ALA A 180 -12.40 -7.90 5.64
C ALA A 180 -12.72 -9.40 5.74
N LYS A 181 -11.74 -10.29 5.58
CA LYS A 181 -11.92 -11.73 5.84
C LYS A 181 -12.03 -12.06 7.32
N VAL A 182 -11.48 -11.22 8.18
CA VAL A 182 -11.52 -11.37 9.64
C VAL A 182 -12.75 -10.65 10.20
N SER A 183 -12.94 -9.41 9.82
CA SER A 183 -14.11 -8.61 10.20
C SER A 183 -14.36 -7.53 9.14
N LYS A 184 -15.66 -7.24 8.89
CA LYS A 184 -16.07 -6.14 8.01
C LYS A 184 -15.87 -4.76 8.66
N MET A 185 -15.80 -4.72 9.99
CA MET A 185 -15.61 -3.50 10.76
C MET A 185 -14.31 -3.56 11.56
N PRO A 186 -13.64 -2.41 11.80
CA PRO A 186 -12.52 -2.35 12.71
C PRO A 186 -12.92 -2.82 14.10
N LEU A 187 -12.07 -3.65 14.72
CA LEU A 187 -12.31 -4.27 16.02
C LEU A 187 -11.65 -3.46 17.13
N ALA A 188 -12.35 -3.27 18.24
CA ALA A 188 -11.70 -2.85 19.48
C ALA A 188 -10.84 -4.01 20.02
N VAL A 189 -9.73 -3.69 20.69
CA VAL A 189 -8.83 -4.73 21.21
C VAL A 189 -9.55 -5.65 22.22
N SER A 190 -10.52 -5.10 22.98
CA SER A 190 -11.39 -5.86 23.88
C SER A 190 -12.21 -6.93 23.20
N ASP A 191 -12.56 -6.73 21.93
CA ASP A 191 -13.48 -7.59 21.18
C ASP A 191 -12.73 -8.68 20.38
N ILE A 192 -11.41 -8.67 20.45
CA ILE A 192 -10.58 -9.61 19.69
C ILE A 192 -10.42 -10.91 20.49
N ASN A 193 -11.08 -11.95 20.01
CA ASN A 193 -10.80 -13.31 20.43
C ASN A 193 -9.74 -13.91 19.50
N LEU A 194 -8.48 -13.86 19.90
CA LEU A 194 -7.35 -14.31 19.09
C LEU A 194 -7.45 -15.78 18.72
N LYS A 195 -7.91 -16.64 19.65
CA LYS A 195 -8.04 -18.07 19.38
C LYS A 195 -9.04 -18.33 18.25
N SER A 196 -10.23 -17.73 18.32
CA SER A 196 -11.24 -17.89 17.26
C SER A 196 -10.79 -17.29 15.92
N LEU A 197 -10.09 -16.14 15.95
CA LEU A 197 -9.58 -15.49 14.74
C LEU A 197 -8.50 -16.30 14.03
N LEU A 198 -7.66 -17.02 14.78
CA LEU A 198 -6.59 -17.84 14.23
C LEU A 198 -7.10 -19.20 13.69
N GLU A 199 -8.26 -19.66 14.17
CA GLU A 199 -8.91 -20.90 13.72
C GLU A 199 -9.75 -20.70 12.44
N ILE A 200 -10.08 -19.47 12.04
CA ILE A 200 -10.79 -19.20 10.78
C ILE A 200 -9.92 -19.60 9.60
N LYS A 201 -10.36 -20.60 8.83
CA LYS A 201 -9.71 -21.10 7.62
C LYS A 201 -9.86 -20.18 6.40
#